data_8e8411beb44e47a79997a38d026cae32
#
_entry.id   8e8411beb44e47a79997a38d026cae32
#
_cell.length_a   1.000
_cell.length_b   1.000
_cell.length_c   1.000
_cell.angle_alpha   90.00
_cell.angle_beta   90.00
_cell.angle_gamma   90.00
#
_symmetry.space_group_name_H-M   'P 1'
#
loop_
_entity.id
_entity.type
_entity.pdbx_description
1 polymer ?
#
loop_
_entity_poly.entity_id
_entity_poly.type
_entity_poly.pdbx_seq_one_letter_code
_entity_poly.pdbx_strand_id
1 'polypeptide(L)'
;MDYEKEIKEIKIQLANLQNAFLQGQRNNVPVVEKVDESHNKIPQVDENTTGVQENSLGLLDVAELSDENNTAIEDVADLADENSTAIEDLANLIGDLEERVEALEEKEEP
;
A
#
# COMPACT_ATOMS: atom_id res chain seq x y z
N MET A 1 28.89 16.72 76.34
CA MET A 1 28.39 16.65 74.93
C MET A 1 29.00 17.82 74.14
N ASP A 2 29.68 17.52 73.08
CA ASP A 2 30.31 18.56 72.25
C ASP A 2 29.37 18.98 71.10
N TYR A 3 28.63 20.04 71.28
CA TYR A 3 27.65 20.53 70.35
C TYR A 3 28.31 21.05 69.05
N GLU A 4 29.51 21.58 69.10
CA GLU A 4 30.22 22.07 67.91
C GLU A 4 30.56 20.90 66.96
N LYS A 5 30.99 19.80 67.53
CA LYS A 5 31.28 18.58 66.77
C LYS A 5 30.02 18.03 66.11
N GLU A 6 28.93 17.95 66.85
CA GLU A 6 27.64 17.45 66.34
C GLU A 6 27.11 18.35 65.21
N ILE A 7 27.23 19.66 65.36
CA ILE A 7 26.81 20.63 64.31
C ILE A 7 27.64 20.44 63.05
N LYS A 8 28.95 20.23 63.15
CA LYS A 8 29.82 19.98 62.00
C LYS A 8 29.42 18.68 61.26
N GLU A 9 29.13 17.64 62.02
CA GLU A 9 28.70 16.34 61.45
C GLU A 9 27.38 16.48 60.68
N ILE A 10 26.42 17.22 61.25
CA ILE A 10 25.12 17.47 60.59
C ILE A 10 25.31 18.29 59.29
N LYS A 11 26.17 19.28 59.31
CA LYS A 11 26.46 20.10 58.10
C LYS A 11 27.07 19.24 57.01
N ILE A 12 27.98 18.32 57.35
CA ILE A 12 28.57 17.40 56.37
C ILE A 12 27.52 16.46 55.81
N GLN A 13 26.67 15.88 56.65
CA GLN A 13 25.59 15.00 56.20
C GLN A 13 24.60 15.73 55.27
N LEU A 14 24.26 17.00 55.60
CA LEU A 14 23.37 17.80 54.75
C LEU A 14 24.02 18.10 53.38
N ALA A 15 25.28 18.46 53.34
CA ALA A 15 26.00 18.68 52.09
C ALA A 15 26.05 17.41 51.25
N ASN A 16 26.31 16.25 51.84
CA ASN A 16 26.31 14.96 51.16
C ASN A 16 24.93 14.63 50.57
N LEU A 17 23.85 14.90 51.32
CA LEU A 17 22.48 14.69 50.86
C LEU A 17 22.13 15.59 49.68
N GLN A 18 22.51 16.87 49.76
CA GLN A 18 22.29 17.82 48.65
C GLN A 18 23.03 17.38 47.40
N ASN A 19 24.27 16.92 47.49
CA ASN A 19 25.05 16.42 46.39
C ASN A 19 24.41 15.16 45.78
N ALA A 20 23.92 14.24 46.59
CA ALA A 20 23.24 13.04 46.14
C ALA A 20 21.94 13.37 45.40
N PHE A 21 21.19 14.34 45.88
CA PHE A 21 19.96 14.80 45.23
C PHE A 21 20.25 15.45 43.85
N LEU A 22 21.25 16.32 43.78
CA LEU A 22 21.67 16.94 42.51
C LEU A 22 22.17 15.92 41.48
N GLN A 23 22.94 14.92 41.96
CA GLN A 23 23.42 13.84 41.09
C GLN A 23 22.25 12.99 40.57
N GLY A 24 21.26 12.70 41.41
CA GLY A 24 20.04 12.00 41.00
C GLY A 24 19.28 12.76 39.91
N GLN A 25 19.12 14.07 40.06
CA GLN A 25 18.47 14.92 39.03
C GLN A 25 19.24 14.88 37.71
N ARG A 26 20.57 15.01 37.72
CA ARG A 26 21.40 14.95 36.52
C ARG A 26 21.30 13.61 35.80
N ASN A 27 21.22 12.53 36.54
CA ASN A 27 21.11 11.18 35.97
C ASN A 27 19.75 10.94 35.29
N ASN A 28 18.70 11.63 35.72
CA ASN A 28 17.35 11.47 35.18
C ASN A 28 17.10 12.29 33.90
N VAL A 29 17.84 13.36 33.65
CA VAL A 29 17.65 14.22 32.48
C VAL A 29 17.69 13.44 31.15
N PRO A 30 18.71 12.58 30.88
CA PRO A 30 18.73 11.82 29.63
C PRO A 30 17.56 10.84 29.47
N VAL A 31 17.07 10.29 30.58
CA VAL A 31 15.91 9.38 30.55
C VAL A 31 14.64 10.13 30.16
N VAL A 32 14.41 11.31 30.75
CA VAL A 32 13.26 12.17 30.44
C VAL A 32 13.30 12.60 28.96
N GLU A 33 14.46 13.00 28.43
CA GLU A 33 14.62 13.36 27.03
C GLU A 33 14.24 12.22 26.09
N LYS A 34 14.68 10.99 26.37
CA LYS A 34 14.35 9.81 25.56
C LYS A 34 12.86 9.46 25.63
N VAL A 35 12.24 9.61 26.78
CA VAL A 35 10.79 9.39 26.93
C VAL A 35 10.01 10.40 26.11
N ASP A 36 10.40 11.67 26.12
CA ASP A 36 9.77 12.73 25.33
C ASP A 36 9.92 12.47 23.82
N GLU A 37 11.10 12.07 23.35
CA GLU A 37 11.33 11.71 21.95
C GLU A 37 10.45 10.54 21.52
N SER A 38 10.36 9.50 22.35
CA SER A 38 9.50 8.34 22.07
C SER A 38 8.04 8.72 22.03
N HIS A 39 7.59 9.56 22.96
CA HIS A 39 6.22 10.04 23.01
C HIS A 39 5.87 10.85 21.74
N ASN A 40 6.77 11.70 21.26
CA ASN A 40 6.57 12.50 20.07
C ASN A 40 6.51 11.67 18.78
N LYS A 41 7.07 10.46 18.78
CA LYS A 41 7.03 9.53 17.63
C LYS A 41 5.75 8.68 17.55
N ILE A 42 5.00 8.55 18.64
CA ILE A 42 3.78 7.73 18.66
C ILE A 42 2.74 8.20 17.65
N PRO A 43 2.39 9.50 17.53
CA PRO A 43 1.45 9.95 16.51
C PRO A 43 1.88 9.62 15.08
N GLN A 44 3.17 9.70 14.78
CA GLN A 44 3.71 9.33 13.47
C GLN A 44 3.56 7.84 13.19
N VAL A 45 3.76 6.99 14.19
CA VAL A 45 3.53 5.54 14.06
C VAL A 45 2.07 5.25 13.76
N ASP A 46 1.14 5.91 14.43
CA ASP A 46 -0.29 5.77 14.18
C ASP A 46 -0.67 6.22 12.77
N GLU A 47 -0.15 7.36 12.31
CA GLU A 47 -0.35 7.85 10.94
C GLU A 47 0.19 6.87 9.91
N ASN A 48 1.39 6.31 10.14
CA ASN A 48 1.99 5.33 9.26
C ASN A 48 1.17 4.03 9.21
N THR A 49 0.66 3.58 10.35
CA THR A 49 -0.20 2.40 10.43
C THR A 49 -1.48 2.61 9.62
N THR A 50 -2.12 3.76 9.75
CA THR A 50 -3.30 4.13 8.96
C THR A 50 -2.97 4.15 7.47
N GLY A 51 -1.85 4.76 7.08
CA GLY A 51 -1.38 4.80 5.70
C GLY A 51 -1.15 3.41 5.10
N VAL A 52 -0.55 2.50 5.87
CA VAL A 52 -0.35 1.11 5.45
C VAL A 52 -1.69 0.40 5.24
N GLN A 53 -2.66 0.61 6.13
CA GLN A 53 -3.99 0.04 6.01
C GLN A 53 -4.72 0.56 4.76
N GLU A 54 -4.69 1.87 4.52
CA GLU A 54 -5.28 2.49 3.33
C GLU A 54 -4.64 1.97 2.04
N ASN A 55 -3.32 1.84 2.03
CA ASN A 55 -2.59 1.29 0.88
C ASN A 55 -2.95 -0.17 0.64
N SER A 56 -3.14 -0.97 1.69
CA SER A 56 -3.56 -2.37 1.57
C SER A 56 -4.96 -2.49 0.96
N LEU A 57 -5.90 -1.65 1.37
CA LEU A 57 -7.24 -1.59 0.78
C LEU A 57 -7.18 -1.16 -0.68
N GLY A 58 -6.36 -0.15 -1.00
CA GLY A 58 -6.15 0.29 -2.38
C GLY A 58 -5.58 -0.81 -3.27
N LEU A 59 -4.65 -1.62 -2.76
CA LEU A 59 -4.10 -2.77 -3.49
C LEU A 59 -5.14 -3.85 -3.75
N LEU A 60 -6.04 -4.09 -2.80
CA LEU A 60 -7.17 -5.03 -2.99
C LEU A 60 -8.11 -4.54 -4.10
N ASP A 61 -8.44 -3.24 -4.11
CA ASP A 61 -9.26 -2.64 -5.16
C ASP A 61 -8.61 -2.78 -6.53
N VAL A 62 -7.31 -2.53 -6.64
CA VAL A 62 -6.55 -2.69 -7.89
C VAL A 62 -6.55 -4.16 -8.34
N ALA A 63 -6.41 -5.10 -7.42
CA ALA A 63 -6.47 -6.53 -7.73
C ALA A 63 -7.84 -6.93 -8.29
N GLU A 64 -8.93 -6.45 -7.70
CA GLU A 64 -10.29 -6.68 -8.18
C GLU A 64 -10.49 -6.11 -9.59
N LEU A 65 -10.06 -4.87 -9.83
CA LEU A 65 -10.11 -4.24 -11.15
C LEU A 65 -9.27 -5.00 -12.18
N SER A 66 -8.12 -5.52 -11.78
CA SER A 66 -7.27 -6.34 -12.65
C SER A 66 -7.98 -7.64 -13.06
N ASP A 67 -8.65 -8.30 -12.12
CA ASP A 67 -9.41 -9.52 -12.40
C ASP A 67 -10.60 -9.23 -13.33
N GLU A 68 -11.34 -8.14 -13.08
CA GLU A 68 -12.44 -7.70 -13.95
C GLU A 68 -11.93 -7.38 -15.36
N ASN A 69 -10.80 -6.69 -15.46
CA ASN A 69 -10.19 -6.37 -16.75
C ASN A 69 -9.74 -7.62 -17.51
N ASN A 70 -9.17 -8.60 -16.81
CA ASN A 70 -8.79 -9.87 -17.42
C ASN A 70 -10.01 -10.61 -17.97
N THR A 71 -11.10 -10.65 -17.22
CA THR A 71 -12.35 -11.23 -17.70
C THR A 71 -12.90 -10.52 -18.93
N ALA A 72 -12.87 -9.17 -18.93
CA ALA A 72 -13.30 -8.39 -20.08
C ALA A 72 -12.42 -8.62 -21.32
N ILE A 73 -11.11 -8.79 -21.13
CA ILE A 73 -10.17 -9.13 -22.21
C ILE A 73 -10.48 -10.50 -22.81
N GLU A 74 -10.76 -11.48 -21.97
CA GLU A 74 -11.17 -12.82 -22.42
C GLU A 74 -12.47 -12.75 -23.23
N ASP A 75 -13.46 -12.01 -22.75
CA ASP A 75 -14.73 -11.83 -23.46
C ASP A 75 -14.52 -11.17 -24.83
N VAL A 76 -13.67 -10.13 -24.90
CA VAL A 76 -13.33 -9.47 -26.16
C VAL A 76 -12.59 -10.42 -27.11
N ALA A 77 -11.69 -11.25 -26.60
CA ALA A 77 -10.99 -12.24 -27.41
C ALA A 77 -11.95 -13.27 -27.99
N ASP A 78 -12.92 -13.73 -27.22
CA ASP A 78 -13.95 -14.66 -27.71
C ASP A 78 -14.82 -14.02 -28.78
N LEU A 79 -15.23 -12.77 -28.59
CA LEU A 79 -15.98 -12.02 -29.60
C LEU A 79 -15.17 -11.81 -30.89
N ALA A 80 -13.87 -11.54 -30.77
CA ALA A 80 -12.99 -11.41 -31.91
C ALA A 80 -12.90 -12.71 -32.71
N ASP A 81 -12.81 -13.84 -32.02
CA ASP A 81 -12.81 -15.17 -32.67
C ASP A 81 -14.14 -15.47 -33.37
N GLU A 82 -15.26 -15.19 -32.71
CA GLU A 82 -16.59 -15.34 -33.30
C GLU A 82 -16.74 -14.46 -34.53
N ASN A 83 -16.28 -13.21 -34.46
CA ASN A 83 -16.31 -12.28 -35.61
C ASN A 83 -15.43 -12.76 -36.75
N SER A 84 -14.27 -13.29 -36.47
CA SER A 84 -13.38 -13.88 -37.48
C SER A 84 -14.06 -15.03 -38.21
N THR A 85 -14.71 -15.93 -37.47
CA THR A 85 -15.46 -17.04 -38.03
C THR A 85 -16.61 -16.55 -38.90
N ALA A 86 -17.36 -15.55 -38.45
CA ALA A 86 -18.46 -14.96 -39.21
C ALA A 86 -17.96 -14.32 -40.51
N ILE A 87 -16.81 -13.66 -40.49
CA ILE A 87 -16.18 -13.07 -41.70
C ILE A 87 -15.78 -14.17 -42.68
N GLU A 88 -15.20 -15.27 -42.23
CA GLU A 88 -14.86 -16.41 -43.07
C GLU A 88 -16.11 -17.01 -43.72
N ASP A 89 -17.18 -17.21 -42.96
CA ASP A 89 -18.47 -17.70 -43.48
C ASP A 89 -19.03 -16.78 -44.53
N LEU A 90 -19.00 -15.46 -44.30
CA LEU A 90 -19.43 -14.47 -45.29
C LEU A 90 -18.58 -14.49 -46.56
N ALA A 91 -17.26 -14.61 -46.41
CA ALA A 91 -16.36 -14.71 -47.55
C ALA A 91 -16.69 -15.95 -48.41
N ASN A 92 -16.97 -17.07 -47.78
CA ASN A 92 -17.38 -18.32 -48.47
C ASN A 92 -18.73 -18.14 -49.18
N LEU A 93 -19.70 -17.51 -48.54
CA LEU A 93 -21.00 -17.20 -49.17
C LEU A 93 -20.85 -16.28 -50.36
N ILE A 94 -19.98 -15.26 -50.26
CA ILE A 94 -19.69 -14.35 -51.39
C ILE A 94 -19.07 -15.13 -52.55
N GLY A 95 -18.12 -16.00 -52.28
CA GLY A 95 -17.52 -16.85 -53.29
C GLY A 95 -18.55 -17.74 -54.02
N ASP A 96 -19.44 -18.40 -53.25
CA ASP A 96 -20.53 -19.19 -53.80
C ASP A 96 -21.46 -18.36 -54.68
N LEU A 97 -21.81 -17.13 -54.27
CA LEU A 97 -22.64 -16.24 -55.04
C LEU A 97 -21.94 -15.76 -56.32
N GLU A 98 -20.66 -15.47 -56.29
CA GLU A 98 -19.86 -15.16 -57.46
C GLU A 98 -19.88 -16.27 -58.49
N GLU A 99 -19.67 -17.50 -58.07
CA GLU A 99 -19.77 -18.69 -58.97
C GLU A 99 -21.15 -18.85 -59.58
N ARG A 100 -22.20 -18.62 -58.81
CA ARG A 100 -23.56 -18.69 -59.30
C ARG A 100 -23.88 -17.62 -60.30
N VAL A 101 -23.39 -16.39 -60.08
CA VAL A 101 -23.54 -15.29 -61.00
C VAL A 101 -22.81 -15.58 -62.34
N GLU A 102 -21.56 -16.03 -62.24
CA GLU A 102 -20.79 -16.43 -63.45
C GLU A 102 -21.51 -17.52 -64.25
N ALA A 103 -22.04 -18.56 -63.57
CA ALA A 103 -22.79 -19.62 -64.24
C ALA A 103 -24.04 -19.10 -64.93
N LEU A 104 -24.74 -18.13 -64.33
CA LEU A 104 -25.94 -17.53 -64.97
C LEU A 104 -25.56 -16.64 -66.14
N GLU A 105 -24.47 -15.88 -66.05
CA GLU A 105 -23.96 -15.05 -67.12
C GLU A 105 -23.57 -15.92 -68.38
N GLU A 106 -22.88 -17.02 -68.11
CA GLU A 106 -22.53 -17.96 -69.19
C GLU A 106 -23.76 -18.56 -69.87
N LYS A 107 -24.84 -18.81 -69.16
CA LYS A 107 -26.07 -19.29 -69.76
C LYS A 107 -26.79 -18.28 -70.63
N GLU A 108 -26.60 -16.96 -70.42
CA GLU A 108 -27.21 -15.93 -71.17
C GLU A 108 -26.42 -15.62 -72.48
N GLU A 109 -25.16 -16.03 -72.54
CA GLU A 109 -24.41 -15.89 -73.82
C GLU A 109 -24.97 -16.81 -74.93
N PRO A 110 -25.25 -16.30 -76.13
CA PRO A 110 -25.74 -17.11 -77.20
C PRO A 110 -24.71 -18.03 -77.83
#